data_cf16354fb42afa792fd82187544b59c0
#
_entry.id   cf16354fb42afa792fd82187544b59c0
#
_cell.length_a   1.000
_cell.length_b   1.000
_cell.length_c   1.000
_cell.angle_alpha   90.00
_cell.angle_beta   90.00
_cell.angle_gamma   90.00
#
_symmetry.space_group_name_H-M   'P 1'
#
loop_
_entity.id
_entity.type
_entity.pdbx_description
1 polymer ?
#
loop_
_entity_poly.entity_id
_entity_poly.type
_entity_poly.pdbx_seq_one_letter_code
_entity_poly.pdbx_strand_id
1 'polypeptide(L)'
;MRLHNKIGIVTAAGSGMGRAGVLRFAKEGASVAVVDLNAEAAAAVVKEITEAGGKAIALSGDLRQDEFARGIVRDTTRAFGALDFVWNHVGHPGPAAIEGLDWKDYDLAMDLNVRTVLVTTEAALPELRARGGGALLYTASTSGLTGSQFSPVYNIAKFGIVGLVHGLSKRYARENIRVNAVCPGPTDTPMLRVFVARPDSQMPAGETAESLIVKRGGQTPMGRPARPEEIANAALFLLSDEASYITGVALPVDGGATA
;
A
#
# COMPACT_ATOMS: atom_id res chain seq x y z
N MET A 1 -1.74 16.17 -16.37
CA MET A 1 -2.27 15.57 -15.12
C MET A 1 -2.75 14.16 -15.42
N ARG A 2 -2.04 13.18 -14.90
CA ARG A 2 -2.22 11.73 -15.20
C ARG A 2 -3.44 11.10 -14.52
N LEU A 3 -3.98 11.75 -13.46
CA LEU A 3 -5.17 11.32 -12.71
C LEU A 3 -6.26 12.42 -12.70
N HIS A 4 -6.33 13.24 -13.75
CA HIS A 4 -7.30 14.33 -13.83
C HIS A 4 -8.73 13.80 -13.70
N ASN A 5 -9.50 14.38 -12.75
CA ASN A 5 -10.87 13.98 -12.41
C ASN A 5 -11.04 12.53 -11.93
N LYS A 6 -9.96 11.82 -11.58
CA LYS A 6 -10.05 10.50 -10.93
C LYS A 6 -10.29 10.68 -9.43
N ILE A 7 -11.00 9.75 -8.85
CA ILE A 7 -11.33 9.70 -7.43
C ILE A 7 -10.75 8.42 -6.85
N GLY A 8 -9.99 8.52 -5.77
CA GLY A 8 -9.36 7.34 -5.22
C GLY A 8 -9.20 7.31 -3.70
N ILE A 9 -8.93 6.11 -3.21
CA ILE A 9 -8.68 5.81 -1.81
C ILE A 9 -7.24 5.32 -1.67
N VAL A 10 -6.52 5.79 -0.65
CA VAL A 10 -5.22 5.23 -0.25
C VAL A 10 -5.25 4.92 1.24
N THR A 11 -4.99 3.66 1.60
CA THR A 11 -4.93 3.23 3.01
C THR A 11 -3.51 3.38 3.57
N ALA A 12 -3.38 3.61 4.89
CA ALA A 12 -2.13 3.96 5.58
C ALA A 12 -1.43 5.17 4.92
N ALA A 13 -2.20 6.23 4.67
CA ALA A 13 -1.77 7.37 3.87
C ALA A 13 -1.31 8.58 4.70
N GLY A 14 -1.25 8.47 6.02
CA GLY A 14 -0.75 9.52 6.92
C GLY A 14 0.78 9.65 6.92
N SER A 15 1.52 8.65 6.43
CA SER A 15 2.99 8.65 6.44
C SER A 15 3.60 7.86 5.28
N GLY A 16 4.93 7.91 5.14
CA GLY A 16 5.70 7.05 4.24
C GLY A 16 5.23 7.06 2.79
N MET A 17 5.16 5.88 2.19
CA MET A 17 4.77 5.69 0.78
C MET A 17 3.33 6.10 0.50
N GLY A 18 2.40 5.83 1.43
CA GLY A 18 0.99 6.21 1.28
C GLY A 18 0.82 7.73 1.22
N ARG A 19 1.48 8.46 2.14
CA ARG A 19 1.51 9.93 2.11
C ARG A 19 2.10 10.46 0.81
N ALA A 20 3.27 9.96 0.41
CA ALA A 20 3.90 10.36 -0.85
C ALA A 20 2.96 10.11 -2.05
N GLY A 21 2.20 8.99 -2.02
CA GLY A 21 1.20 8.67 -3.03
C GLY A 21 0.07 9.67 -3.12
N VAL A 22 -0.63 9.94 -2.02
CA VAL A 22 -1.79 10.86 -2.05
C VAL A 22 -1.39 12.28 -2.44
N LEU A 23 -0.24 12.77 -1.98
CA LEU A 23 0.31 14.06 -2.40
C LEU A 23 0.59 14.09 -3.90
N ARG A 24 1.22 13.03 -4.42
CA ARG A 24 1.50 12.90 -5.85
C ARG A 24 0.22 12.79 -6.66
N PHE A 25 -0.76 11.99 -6.23
CA PHE A 25 -2.01 11.79 -6.96
C PHE A 25 -2.86 13.05 -6.99
N ALA A 26 -2.95 13.79 -5.89
CA ALA A 26 -3.63 15.08 -5.84
C ALA A 26 -2.98 16.10 -6.78
N LYS A 27 -1.63 16.17 -6.82
CA LYS A 27 -0.89 17.01 -7.79
C LYS A 27 -1.17 16.64 -9.24
N GLU A 28 -1.52 15.38 -9.50
CA GLU A 28 -1.92 14.89 -10.83
C GLU A 28 -3.42 14.98 -11.09
N GLY A 29 -4.14 15.71 -10.24
CA GLY A 29 -5.55 16.08 -10.45
C GLY A 29 -6.58 15.11 -9.88
N ALA A 30 -6.15 14.15 -9.04
CA ALA A 30 -7.09 13.26 -8.34
C ALA A 30 -7.74 13.94 -7.14
N SER A 31 -8.98 13.54 -6.83
CA SER A 31 -9.60 13.73 -5.51
C SER A 31 -9.30 12.48 -4.68
N VAL A 32 -8.74 12.63 -3.48
CA VAL A 32 -8.23 11.48 -2.72
C VAL A 32 -8.80 11.38 -1.30
N ALA A 33 -9.17 10.18 -0.88
CA ALA A 33 -9.42 9.85 0.51
C ALA A 33 -8.10 9.37 1.15
N VAL A 34 -7.65 10.11 2.15
CA VAL A 34 -6.47 9.81 2.97
C VAL A 34 -6.94 8.99 4.16
N VAL A 35 -6.70 7.68 4.12
CA VAL A 35 -7.15 6.76 5.19
C VAL A 35 -5.98 6.39 6.08
N ASP A 36 -6.09 6.65 7.37
CA ASP A 36 -5.06 6.27 8.36
C ASP A 36 -5.69 6.02 9.74
N LEU A 37 -5.03 5.20 10.55
CA LEU A 37 -5.38 5.01 11.95
C LEU A 37 -5.13 6.28 12.77
N ASN A 38 -4.07 7.02 12.42
CA ASN A 38 -3.68 8.28 13.05
C ASN A 38 -4.45 9.45 12.41
N ALA A 39 -5.46 9.94 13.14
CA ALA A 39 -6.34 11.02 12.68
C ALA A 39 -5.57 12.34 12.43
N GLU A 40 -4.60 12.66 13.27
CA GLU A 40 -3.81 13.90 13.14
C GLU A 40 -2.93 13.84 11.89
N ALA A 41 -2.28 12.70 11.64
CA ALA A 41 -1.46 12.50 10.46
C ALA A 41 -2.29 12.58 9.16
N ALA A 42 -3.47 11.93 9.14
CA ALA A 42 -4.38 12.01 8.00
C ALA A 42 -4.85 13.44 7.74
N ALA A 43 -5.24 14.17 8.81
CA ALA A 43 -5.68 15.56 8.72
C ALA A 43 -4.57 16.49 8.22
N ALA A 44 -3.33 16.30 8.69
CA ALA A 44 -2.17 17.07 8.25
C ALA A 44 -1.91 16.90 6.76
N VAL A 45 -2.00 15.67 6.23
CA VAL A 45 -1.85 15.37 4.80
C VAL A 45 -2.98 16.00 3.98
N VAL A 46 -4.22 15.93 4.44
CA VAL A 46 -5.36 16.59 3.77
C VAL A 46 -5.16 18.10 3.73
N LYS A 47 -4.70 18.71 4.83
CA LYS A 47 -4.40 20.14 4.86
C LYS A 47 -3.35 20.51 3.82
N GLU A 48 -2.25 19.77 3.73
CA GLU A 48 -1.19 20.01 2.73
C GLU A 48 -1.73 19.92 1.29
N ILE A 49 -2.57 18.93 1.00
CA ILE A 49 -3.19 18.77 -0.32
C ILE A 49 -4.12 19.96 -0.64
N THR A 50 -4.95 20.39 0.31
CA THR A 50 -5.92 21.46 0.09
C THR A 50 -5.27 22.83 0.01
N GLU A 51 -4.23 23.09 0.78
CA GLU A 51 -3.41 24.32 0.67
C GLU A 51 -2.70 24.42 -0.69
N ALA A 52 -2.37 23.26 -1.29
CA ALA A 52 -1.83 23.20 -2.65
C ALA A 52 -2.91 23.26 -3.76
N GLY A 53 -4.18 23.46 -3.40
CA GLY A 53 -5.31 23.56 -4.34
C GLY A 53 -5.89 22.22 -4.80
N GLY A 54 -5.45 21.10 -4.19
CA GLY A 54 -6.01 19.76 -4.45
C GLY A 54 -7.29 19.48 -3.66
N LYS A 55 -7.87 18.30 -3.89
CA LYS A 55 -9.09 17.84 -3.20
C LYS A 55 -8.79 16.58 -2.40
N ALA A 56 -9.04 16.62 -1.10
CA ALA A 56 -8.85 15.45 -0.23
C ALA A 56 -9.83 15.45 0.94
N ILE A 57 -10.10 14.25 1.47
CA ILE A 57 -10.78 14.04 2.77
C ILE A 57 -9.94 13.11 3.63
N ALA A 58 -10.01 13.29 4.96
CA ALA A 58 -9.43 12.38 5.93
C ALA A 58 -10.50 11.39 6.43
N LEU A 59 -10.17 10.10 6.42
CA LEU A 59 -10.99 9.05 6.99
C LEU A 59 -10.13 8.29 8.02
N SER A 60 -10.45 8.40 9.30
CA SER A 60 -9.59 7.87 10.35
C SER A 60 -10.29 6.79 11.16
N GLY A 61 -9.62 5.65 11.32
CA GLY A 61 -10.11 4.50 12.07
C GLY A 61 -9.30 3.24 11.83
N ASP A 62 -9.66 2.19 12.57
CA ASP A 62 -9.00 0.89 12.46
C ASP A 62 -9.62 0.05 11.34
N LEU A 63 -8.85 -0.18 10.29
CA LEU A 63 -9.27 -0.99 9.13
C LEU A 63 -9.57 -2.46 9.48
N ARG A 64 -9.14 -2.96 10.66
CA ARG A 64 -9.52 -4.29 11.14
C ARG A 64 -11.01 -4.36 11.52
N GLN A 65 -11.64 -3.22 11.73
CA GLN A 65 -13.08 -3.14 11.87
C GLN A 65 -13.73 -3.17 10.49
N ASP A 66 -14.36 -4.28 10.13
CA ASP A 66 -14.95 -4.50 8.80
C ASP A 66 -15.91 -3.38 8.38
N GLU A 67 -16.70 -2.84 9.31
CA GLU A 67 -17.61 -1.74 9.02
C GLU A 67 -16.86 -0.46 8.64
N PHE A 68 -15.75 -0.14 9.31
CA PHE A 68 -14.92 1.00 8.94
C PHE A 68 -14.24 0.75 7.58
N ALA A 69 -13.70 -0.46 7.36
CA ALA A 69 -13.05 -0.82 6.11
C ALA A 69 -14.01 -0.76 4.89
N ARG A 70 -15.28 -1.11 5.05
CA ARG A 70 -16.33 -0.89 4.04
C ARG A 70 -16.74 0.58 3.97
N GLY A 71 -16.79 1.25 5.12
CA GLY A 71 -17.20 2.64 5.26
C GLY A 71 -16.31 3.61 4.49
N ILE A 72 -15.02 3.36 4.37
CA ILE A 72 -14.11 4.25 3.62
C ILE A 72 -14.51 4.38 2.15
N VAL A 73 -15.03 3.32 1.54
CA VAL A 73 -15.55 3.34 0.15
C VAL A 73 -16.82 4.19 0.07
N ARG A 74 -17.81 3.88 0.91
CA ARG A 74 -19.07 4.62 0.99
C ARG A 74 -18.85 6.11 1.24
N ASP A 75 -17.98 6.48 2.17
CA ASP A 75 -17.75 7.86 2.55
C ASP A 75 -16.95 8.62 1.49
N THR A 76 -16.06 7.95 0.76
CA THR A 76 -15.38 8.51 -0.42
C THR A 76 -16.36 8.79 -1.56
N THR A 77 -17.23 7.82 -1.89
CA THR A 77 -18.24 8.01 -2.96
C THR A 77 -19.26 9.05 -2.57
N ARG A 78 -19.65 9.16 -1.30
CA ARG A 78 -20.49 10.24 -0.80
C ARG A 78 -19.84 11.62 -0.96
N ALA A 79 -18.55 11.73 -0.67
CA ALA A 79 -17.84 13.01 -0.71
C ALA A 79 -17.54 13.48 -2.14
N PHE A 80 -17.22 12.57 -3.05
CA PHE A 80 -16.72 12.92 -4.38
C PHE A 80 -17.60 12.45 -5.55
N GLY A 81 -18.62 11.63 -5.27
CA GLY A 81 -19.61 11.17 -6.25
C GLY A 81 -19.27 9.89 -6.99
N ALA A 82 -18.04 9.37 -6.90
CA ALA A 82 -17.61 8.14 -7.60
C ALA A 82 -16.36 7.53 -6.95
N LEU A 83 -15.91 6.39 -7.53
CA LEU A 83 -14.62 5.77 -7.23
C LEU A 83 -13.97 5.29 -8.52
N ASP A 84 -12.72 5.67 -8.78
CA ASP A 84 -11.93 5.25 -9.95
C ASP A 84 -10.79 4.30 -9.55
N PHE A 85 -10.23 4.43 -8.34
CA PHE A 85 -9.15 3.55 -7.90
C PHE A 85 -9.08 3.38 -6.38
N VAL A 86 -8.47 2.26 -5.96
CA VAL A 86 -8.08 2.02 -4.57
C VAL A 86 -6.64 1.55 -4.53
N TRP A 87 -5.81 2.19 -3.72
CA TRP A 87 -4.51 1.68 -3.34
C TRP A 87 -4.56 1.10 -1.93
N ASN A 88 -4.70 -0.21 -1.84
CA ASN A 88 -4.61 -0.98 -0.60
C ASN A 88 -3.15 -1.06 -0.16
N HIS A 89 -2.73 -0.12 0.69
CA HIS A 89 -1.35 0.08 1.08
C HIS A 89 -1.06 -0.30 2.54
N VAL A 90 -2.10 -0.38 3.38
CA VAL A 90 -1.92 -0.79 4.78
C VAL A 90 -1.16 -2.12 4.89
N GLY A 91 -0.32 -2.24 5.91
CA GLY A 91 0.41 -3.45 6.20
C GLY A 91 1.08 -3.41 7.56
N HIS A 92 1.59 -4.56 7.98
CA HIS A 92 2.30 -4.77 9.24
C HIS A 92 3.46 -5.74 9.04
N PRO A 93 4.64 -5.52 9.64
CA PRO A 93 5.80 -6.41 9.45
C PRO A 93 5.58 -7.84 9.96
N GLY A 94 4.71 -8.03 10.93
CA GLY A 94 4.48 -9.32 11.59
C GLY A 94 5.70 -9.84 12.35
N PRO A 95 5.59 -11.03 12.93
CA PRO A 95 6.69 -11.71 13.62
C PRO A 95 7.89 -12.00 12.72
N ALA A 96 9.09 -11.91 13.28
CA ALA A 96 10.36 -12.16 12.59
C ALA A 96 10.75 -13.64 12.58
N ALA A 97 10.24 -14.43 13.53
CA ALA A 97 10.57 -15.85 13.71
C ALA A 97 9.30 -16.71 13.77
N ILE A 98 9.47 -18.02 13.58
CA ILE A 98 8.41 -19.02 13.78
C ILE A 98 8.51 -19.60 15.19
N GLU A 99 9.74 -19.79 15.70
CA GLU A 99 9.97 -20.29 17.05
C GLU A 99 9.48 -19.25 18.07
N GLY A 100 8.58 -19.67 18.96
CA GLY A 100 7.99 -18.78 19.97
C GLY A 100 6.97 -17.78 19.43
N LEU A 101 6.39 -18.06 18.26
CA LEU A 101 5.41 -17.21 17.60
C LEU A 101 4.25 -16.83 18.55
N ASP A 102 4.04 -15.53 18.77
CA ASP A 102 2.82 -15.05 19.39
C ASP A 102 1.70 -15.02 18.34
N TRP A 103 0.66 -15.83 18.57
CA TRP A 103 -0.47 -15.93 17.68
C TRP A 103 -1.29 -14.62 17.56
N LYS A 104 -1.24 -13.74 18.56
CA LYS A 104 -1.86 -12.41 18.48
C LYS A 104 -1.14 -11.52 17.48
N ASP A 105 0.20 -11.60 17.44
CA ASP A 105 1.00 -10.86 16.46
C ASP A 105 0.81 -11.42 15.06
N TYR A 106 0.65 -12.76 14.95
CA TYR A 106 0.27 -13.40 13.69
C TYR A 106 -1.10 -12.91 13.20
N ASP A 107 -2.12 -12.94 14.05
CA ASP A 107 -3.47 -12.49 13.71
C ASP A 107 -3.47 -11.02 13.29
N LEU A 108 -2.79 -10.15 14.05
CA LEU A 108 -2.62 -8.74 13.70
C LEU A 108 -1.97 -8.56 12.32
N ALA A 109 -0.92 -9.32 12.04
CA ALA A 109 -0.22 -9.25 10.76
C ALA A 109 -1.10 -9.73 9.59
N MET A 110 -1.84 -10.82 9.76
CA MET A 110 -2.73 -11.35 8.73
C MET A 110 -3.96 -10.46 8.53
N ASP A 111 -4.53 -9.92 9.60
CA ASP A 111 -5.62 -8.96 9.51
C ASP A 111 -5.21 -7.73 8.70
N LEU A 112 -4.09 -7.09 9.05
CA LEU A 112 -3.65 -5.86 8.39
C LEU A 112 -3.12 -6.06 6.97
N ASN A 113 -2.48 -7.19 6.66
CA ASN A 113 -1.92 -7.42 5.33
C ASN A 113 -2.88 -8.11 4.37
N VAL A 114 -3.89 -8.86 4.86
CA VAL A 114 -4.74 -9.71 4.02
C VAL A 114 -6.23 -9.41 4.21
N ARG A 115 -6.76 -9.53 5.46
CA ARG A 115 -8.20 -9.37 5.71
C ARG A 115 -8.69 -7.99 5.29
N THR A 116 -8.04 -6.91 5.76
CA THR A 116 -8.44 -5.53 5.44
C THR A 116 -8.45 -5.27 3.94
N VAL A 117 -7.48 -5.85 3.22
CA VAL A 117 -7.36 -5.76 1.76
C VAL A 117 -8.58 -6.40 1.07
N LEU A 118 -9.01 -7.58 1.53
CA LEU A 118 -10.17 -8.28 0.97
C LEU A 118 -11.47 -7.52 1.24
N VAL A 119 -11.68 -7.04 2.46
CA VAL A 119 -12.87 -6.28 2.85
C VAL A 119 -13.00 -4.98 2.05
N THR A 120 -11.90 -4.23 1.92
CA THR A 120 -11.89 -2.99 1.13
C THR A 120 -12.11 -3.28 -0.36
N THR A 121 -11.51 -4.35 -0.88
CA THR A 121 -11.70 -4.77 -2.28
C THR A 121 -13.15 -5.15 -2.55
N GLU A 122 -13.76 -5.95 -1.67
CA GLU A 122 -15.18 -6.34 -1.75
C GLU A 122 -16.07 -5.10 -1.87
N ALA A 123 -15.87 -4.12 -0.98
CA ALA A 123 -16.65 -2.89 -0.97
C ALA A 123 -16.42 -2.01 -2.21
N ALA A 124 -15.20 -1.98 -2.75
CA ALA A 124 -14.85 -1.15 -3.90
C ALA A 124 -15.40 -1.67 -5.24
N LEU A 125 -15.54 -2.99 -5.40
CA LEU A 125 -15.92 -3.60 -6.68
C LEU A 125 -17.26 -3.09 -7.23
N PRO A 126 -18.36 -2.94 -6.46
CA PRO A 126 -19.62 -2.38 -6.96
C PRO A 126 -19.46 -0.95 -7.48
N GLU A 127 -18.69 -0.11 -6.79
CA GLU A 127 -18.47 1.29 -7.15
C GLU A 127 -17.63 1.42 -8.44
N LEU A 128 -16.58 0.59 -8.58
CA LEU A 128 -15.78 0.53 -9.81
C LEU A 128 -16.62 0.05 -11.00
N ARG A 129 -17.52 -0.92 -10.82
CA ARG A 129 -18.48 -1.35 -11.85
C ARG A 129 -19.42 -0.21 -12.25
N ALA A 130 -19.98 0.49 -11.27
CA ALA A 130 -20.86 1.62 -11.52
C ALA A 130 -20.15 2.74 -12.28
N ARG A 131 -18.83 2.88 -12.09
CA ARG A 131 -17.97 3.82 -12.80
C ARG A 131 -17.63 3.36 -14.24
N GLY A 132 -17.88 2.10 -14.59
CA GLY A 132 -17.53 1.50 -15.88
C GLY A 132 -16.11 0.94 -15.94
N GLY A 133 -15.50 0.72 -14.79
CA GLY A 133 -14.15 0.20 -14.64
C GLY A 133 -13.30 0.98 -13.63
N GLY A 134 -12.02 0.66 -13.53
CA GLY A 134 -11.11 1.34 -12.61
C GLY A 134 -9.85 0.55 -12.31
N ALA A 135 -9.17 0.89 -11.22
CA ALA A 135 -7.91 0.25 -10.85
C ALA A 135 -7.84 -0.11 -9.37
N LEU A 136 -7.51 -1.36 -9.09
CA LEU A 136 -7.13 -1.85 -7.78
C LEU A 136 -5.60 -2.02 -7.74
N LEU A 137 -4.95 -1.35 -6.82
CA LEU A 137 -3.52 -1.46 -6.58
C LEU A 137 -3.27 -1.97 -5.17
N TYR A 138 -2.34 -2.89 -5.05
CA TYR A 138 -1.93 -3.47 -3.77
C TYR A 138 -0.46 -3.21 -3.51
N THR A 139 -0.10 -3.07 -2.24
CA THR A 139 1.30 -3.09 -1.84
C THR A 139 1.68 -4.50 -1.38
N ALA A 140 2.37 -5.23 -2.27
CA ALA A 140 3.05 -6.45 -1.90
C ALA A 140 4.45 -6.11 -1.30
N SER A 141 5.49 -6.80 -1.69
CA SER A 141 6.88 -6.59 -1.29
C SER A 141 7.78 -7.48 -2.15
N THR A 142 9.08 -7.20 -2.20
CA THR A 142 10.08 -8.20 -2.62
C THR A 142 9.96 -9.50 -1.82
N SER A 143 9.54 -9.42 -0.55
CA SER A 143 9.22 -10.59 0.27
C SER A 143 8.05 -11.45 -0.25
N GLY A 144 7.23 -10.92 -1.14
CA GLY A 144 6.17 -11.65 -1.84
C GLY A 144 6.60 -12.19 -3.22
N LEU A 145 7.85 -11.98 -3.62
CA LEU A 145 8.44 -12.45 -4.87
C LEU A 145 9.51 -13.52 -4.64
N THR A 146 10.48 -13.21 -3.76
CA THR A 146 11.62 -14.10 -3.49
C THR A 146 11.64 -14.66 -2.06
N GLY A 147 10.77 -14.12 -1.18
CA GLY A 147 10.78 -14.41 0.25
C GLY A 147 11.90 -13.68 1.00
N SER A 148 11.77 -13.66 2.32
CA SER A 148 12.77 -13.13 3.25
C SER A 148 12.93 -14.10 4.40
N GLN A 149 14.15 -14.50 4.70
CA GLN A 149 14.46 -15.36 5.85
C GLN A 149 14.11 -14.72 7.21
N PHE A 150 13.97 -13.39 7.24
CA PHE A 150 13.72 -12.63 8.47
C PHE A 150 12.23 -12.30 8.72
N SER A 151 11.30 -12.85 7.95
CA SER A 151 9.89 -12.44 8.05
C SER A 151 8.95 -13.51 7.48
N PRO A 152 8.89 -14.70 8.06
CA PRO A 152 8.12 -15.82 7.52
C PRO A 152 6.63 -15.52 7.39
N VAL A 153 6.00 -14.92 8.40
CA VAL A 153 4.57 -14.55 8.38
C VAL A 153 4.31 -13.45 7.34
N TYR A 154 5.19 -12.47 7.25
CA TYR A 154 5.10 -11.42 6.24
C TYR A 154 5.22 -11.97 4.81
N ASN A 155 6.09 -12.98 4.60
CA ASN A 155 6.18 -13.67 3.31
C ASN A 155 4.84 -14.29 2.93
N ILE A 156 4.20 -15.06 3.84
CA ILE A 156 2.89 -15.68 3.60
C ILE A 156 1.90 -14.62 3.13
N ALA A 157 1.79 -13.51 3.85
CA ALA A 157 0.87 -12.44 3.52
C ALA A 157 1.18 -11.81 2.16
N LYS A 158 2.45 -11.50 1.87
CA LYS A 158 2.82 -10.78 0.63
C LYS A 158 2.83 -11.67 -0.61
N PHE A 159 3.16 -12.97 -0.50
CA PHE A 159 2.88 -13.94 -1.57
C PHE A 159 1.38 -14.11 -1.78
N GLY A 160 0.58 -14.11 -0.70
CA GLY A 160 -0.88 -14.12 -0.77
C GLY A 160 -1.44 -12.95 -1.58
N ILE A 161 -0.89 -11.73 -1.40
CA ILE A 161 -1.27 -10.55 -2.18
C ILE A 161 -0.91 -10.71 -3.67
N VAL A 162 0.27 -11.25 -3.99
CA VAL A 162 0.63 -11.53 -5.40
C VAL A 162 -0.33 -12.55 -6.01
N GLY A 163 -0.64 -13.63 -5.29
CA GLY A 163 -1.65 -14.60 -5.72
C GLY A 163 -3.04 -13.99 -5.92
N LEU A 164 -3.46 -13.09 -5.01
CA LEU A 164 -4.72 -12.35 -5.12
C LEU A 164 -4.75 -11.50 -6.39
N VAL A 165 -3.69 -10.76 -6.68
CA VAL A 165 -3.56 -9.95 -7.90
C VAL A 165 -3.74 -10.80 -9.16
N HIS A 166 -3.08 -11.96 -9.24
CA HIS A 166 -3.22 -12.87 -10.37
C HIS A 166 -4.66 -13.40 -10.53
N GLY A 167 -5.33 -13.72 -9.42
CA GLY A 167 -6.72 -14.20 -9.44
C GLY A 167 -7.72 -13.12 -9.86
N LEU A 168 -7.65 -11.95 -9.19
CA LEU A 168 -8.60 -10.86 -9.42
C LEU A 168 -8.43 -10.22 -10.79
N SER A 169 -7.19 -10.11 -11.30
CA SER A 169 -6.94 -9.53 -12.62
C SER A 169 -7.64 -10.33 -13.72
N LYS A 170 -7.57 -11.68 -13.67
CA LYS A 170 -8.26 -12.56 -14.62
C LYS A 170 -9.78 -12.48 -14.48
N ARG A 171 -10.27 -12.36 -13.24
CA ARG A 171 -11.71 -12.35 -12.94
C ARG A 171 -12.37 -11.07 -13.42
N TYR A 172 -11.75 -9.90 -13.22
CA TYR A 172 -12.39 -8.59 -13.39
C TYR A 172 -11.91 -7.81 -14.63
N ALA A 173 -10.99 -8.35 -15.43
CA ALA A 173 -10.49 -7.67 -16.63
C ALA A 173 -11.61 -7.32 -17.64
N ARG A 174 -12.60 -8.20 -17.83
CA ARG A 174 -13.73 -7.94 -18.72
C ARG A 174 -14.71 -6.88 -18.22
N GLU A 175 -14.60 -6.51 -16.93
CA GLU A 175 -15.35 -5.44 -16.32
C GLU A 175 -14.55 -4.11 -16.34
N ASN A 176 -13.46 -4.06 -17.13
CA ASN A 176 -12.53 -2.93 -17.21
C ASN A 176 -11.91 -2.54 -15.86
N ILE A 177 -11.77 -3.50 -14.94
CA ILE A 177 -11.11 -3.31 -13.65
C ILE A 177 -9.72 -3.93 -13.72
N ARG A 178 -8.68 -3.08 -13.67
CA ARG A 178 -7.29 -3.50 -13.65
C ARG A 178 -6.84 -3.77 -12.21
N VAL A 179 -6.06 -4.82 -12.02
CA VAL A 179 -5.63 -5.27 -10.70
C VAL A 179 -4.13 -5.53 -10.75
N ASN A 180 -3.34 -4.75 -10.01
CA ASN A 180 -1.89 -4.83 -10.00
C ASN A 180 -1.33 -4.68 -8.58
N ALA A 181 -0.05 -4.99 -8.40
CA ALA A 181 0.69 -4.67 -7.18
C ALA A 181 1.99 -3.94 -7.49
N VAL A 182 2.41 -3.08 -6.56
CA VAL A 182 3.80 -2.67 -6.40
C VAL A 182 4.46 -3.58 -5.38
N CYS A 183 5.72 -3.96 -5.64
CA CYS A 183 6.54 -4.81 -4.76
C CYS A 183 7.79 -4.03 -4.33
N PRO A 184 7.68 -3.16 -3.29
CA PRO A 184 8.81 -2.37 -2.84
C PRO A 184 9.94 -3.24 -2.28
N GLY A 185 11.17 -2.82 -2.53
CA GLY A 185 12.35 -3.19 -1.75
C GLY A 185 12.47 -2.33 -0.48
N PRO A 186 13.67 -2.28 0.13
CA PRO A 186 13.91 -1.40 1.28
C PRO A 186 13.59 0.04 0.91
N THR A 187 12.60 0.62 1.58
CA THR A 187 12.12 2.01 1.35
C THR A 187 12.21 2.79 2.64
N ASP A 188 12.81 3.97 2.61
CA ASP A 188 13.01 4.82 3.80
C ASP A 188 11.68 5.37 4.32
N THR A 189 11.10 4.66 5.27
CA THR A 189 9.78 4.94 5.85
C THR A 189 9.78 4.65 7.35
N PRO A 190 8.82 5.18 8.13
CA PRO A 190 8.63 4.80 9.52
C PRO A 190 8.45 3.28 9.70
N MET A 191 7.73 2.61 8.78
CA MET A 191 7.54 1.15 8.85
C MET A 191 8.85 0.39 8.72
N LEU A 192 9.81 0.83 7.90
CA LEU A 192 11.09 0.14 7.77
C LEU A 192 11.87 0.17 9.10
N ARG A 193 11.77 1.27 9.87
CA ARG A 193 12.35 1.39 11.21
C ARG A 193 11.75 0.36 12.16
N VAL A 194 10.42 0.25 12.18
CA VAL A 194 9.73 -0.80 12.95
C VAL A 194 10.17 -2.18 12.49
N PHE A 195 10.24 -2.41 11.17
CA PHE A 195 10.59 -3.70 10.59
C PHE A 195 12.00 -4.19 10.98
N VAL A 196 12.99 -3.30 11.06
CA VAL A 196 14.36 -3.68 11.43
C VAL A 196 14.57 -3.77 12.94
N ALA A 197 13.73 -3.13 13.74
CA ALA A 197 13.83 -3.05 15.20
C ALA A 197 12.76 -3.89 15.93
N ARG A 198 12.16 -4.89 15.28
CA ARG A 198 11.19 -5.78 15.94
C ARG A 198 11.79 -6.48 17.15
N PRO A 199 11.03 -6.63 18.25
CA PRO A 199 11.54 -7.24 19.49
C PRO A 199 12.08 -8.67 19.31
N ASP A 200 11.48 -9.43 18.41
CA ASP A 200 11.85 -10.80 18.05
C ASP A 200 12.91 -10.89 16.92
N SER A 201 13.33 -9.74 16.37
CA SER A 201 14.48 -9.68 15.47
C SER A 201 15.75 -9.51 16.29
N GLN A 202 16.73 -10.42 16.08
CA GLN A 202 18.05 -10.26 16.71
C GLN A 202 18.79 -9.09 16.05
N MET A 203 18.68 -7.90 16.66
CA MET A 203 19.46 -6.76 16.22
C MET A 203 20.92 -6.98 16.62
N PRO A 204 21.89 -6.91 15.69
CA PRO A 204 23.29 -7.10 16.03
C PRO A 204 23.75 -6.05 17.05
N ALA A 205 24.64 -6.46 17.96
CA ALA A 205 25.19 -5.58 18.99
C ALA A 205 25.85 -4.35 18.35
N GLY A 206 25.50 -3.15 18.83
CA GLY A 206 26.06 -1.89 18.34
C GLY A 206 25.38 -1.32 17.08
N GLU A 207 24.41 -2.02 16.49
CA GLU A 207 23.63 -1.48 15.37
C GLU A 207 22.43 -0.65 15.85
N THR A 208 22.02 0.29 15.04
CA THR A 208 20.79 1.09 15.21
C THR A 208 19.82 0.80 14.06
N ALA A 209 18.55 1.18 14.21
CA ALA A 209 17.60 1.05 13.12
C ALA A 209 18.09 1.80 11.85
N GLU A 210 18.67 2.98 12.02
CA GLU A 210 19.19 3.79 10.90
C GLU A 210 20.38 3.10 10.22
N SER A 211 21.34 2.55 10.99
CA SER A 211 22.47 1.81 10.41
C SER A 211 22.02 0.57 9.63
N LEU A 212 20.99 -0.13 10.14
CA LEU A 212 20.41 -1.29 9.45
C LEU A 212 19.66 -0.91 8.16
N ILE A 213 18.99 0.24 8.13
CA ILE A 213 18.33 0.75 6.93
C ILE A 213 19.35 1.06 5.85
N VAL A 214 20.44 1.79 6.21
CA VAL A 214 21.54 2.09 5.28
C VAL A 214 22.17 0.81 4.77
N LYS A 215 22.47 -0.15 5.66
CA LYS A 215 23.07 -1.43 5.30
C LYS A 215 22.17 -2.25 4.35
N ARG A 216 20.86 -2.34 4.63
CA ARG A 216 19.92 -3.05 3.76
C ARG A 216 19.77 -2.35 2.40
N GLY A 217 19.72 -1.01 2.39
CA GLY A 217 19.72 -0.25 1.16
C GLY A 217 20.99 -0.45 0.33
N GLY A 218 22.14 -0.48 1.00
CA GLY A 218 23.44 -0.73 0.37
C GLY A 218 23.58 -2.12 -0.27
N GLN A 219 22.75 -3.09 0.13
CA GLN A 219 22.71 -4.41 -0.50
C GLN A 219 21.91 -4.47 -1.81
N THR A 220 21.13 -3.43 -2.12
CA THR A 220 20.48 -3.35 -3.43
C THR A 220 21.51 -3.01 -4.52
N PRO A 221 21.33 -3.44 -5.77
CA PRO A 221 22.22 -3.03 -6.88
C PRO A 221 22.35 -1.51 -7.04
N MET A 222 21.29 -0.74 -6.71
CA MET A 222 21.33 0.72 -6.71
C MET A 222 22.04 1.34 -5.48
N GLY A 223 22.46 0.54 -4.50
CA GLY A 223 23.29 0.96 -3.37
C GLY A 223 22.61 1.84 -2.32
N ARG A 224 21.29 1.95 -2.32
CA ARG A 224 20.54 2.76 -1.36
C ARG A 224 19.11 2.27 -1.17
N PRO A 225 18.44 2.63 -0.05
CA PRO A 225 17.00 2.44 0.05
C PRO A 225 16.26 3.35 -0.95
N ALA A 226 15.07 2.93 -1.36
CA ALA A 226 14.19 3.78 -2.15
C ALA A 226 13.63 4.92 -1.29
N ARG A 227 13.33 6.06 -1.94
CA ARG A 227 12.51 7.10 -1.34
C ARG A 227 11.03 6.76 -1.51
N PRO A 228 10.15 7.18 -0.60
CA PRO A 228 8.70 6.97 -0.71
C PRO A 228 8.11 7.42 -2.06
N GLU A 229 8.63 8.52 -2.60
CA GLU A 229 8.19 9.09 -3.89
C GLU A 229 8.49 8.18 -5.08
N GLU A 230 9.53 7.34 -4.99
CA GLU A 230 9.88 6.40 -6.08
C GLU A 230 8.83 5.28 -6.17
N ILE A 231 8.30 4.83 -5.02
CA ILE A 231 7.18 3.89 -5.00
C ILE A 231 5.88 4.56 -5.43
N ALA A 232 5.63 5.79 -4.97
CA ALA A 232 4.45 6.58 -5.36
C ALA A 232 4.40 6.84 -6.88
N ASN A 233 5.53 7.03 -7.55
CA ASN A 233 5.60 7.20 -9.00
C ASN A 233 5.21 5.91 -9.76
N ALA A 234 5.63 4.75 -9.29
CA ALA A 234 5.22 3.47 -9.85
C ALA A 234 3.71 3.21 -9.62
N ALA A 235 3.21 3.53 -8.43
CA ALA A 235 1.79 3.47 -8.11
C ALA A 235 0.97 4.40 -9.01
N LEU A 236 1.41 5.64 -9.21
CA LEU A 236 0.79 6.60 -10.12
C LEU A 236 0.67 6.03 -11.54
N PHE A 237 1.75 5.44 -12.07
CA PHE A 237 1.73 4.83 -13.40
C PHE A 237 0.68 3.71 -13.48
N LEU A 238 0.69 2.77 -12.54
CA LEU A 238 -0.24 1.63 -12.54
C LEU A 238 -1.71 2.04 -12.34
N LEU A 239 -1.97 3.16 -11.66
CA LEU A 239 -3.31 3.70 -11.45
C LEU A 239 -3.81 4.56 -12.62
N SER A 240 -2.93 5.11 -13.42
CA SER A 240 -3.26 5.98 -14.55
C SER A 240 -3.71 5.19 -15.80
N ASP A 241 -4.29 5.91 -16.75
CA ASP A 241 -4.71 5.35 -18.05
C ASP A 241 -3.52 4.95 -18.94
N GLU A 242 -2.28 5.38 -18.62
CA GLU A 242 -1.06 4.92 -19.28
C GLU A 242 -0.83 3.41 -19.08
N ALA A 243 -1.36 2.83 -17.99
CA ALA A 243 -1.34 1.40 -17.72
C ALA A 243 -2.61 0.69 -18.19
N SER A 244 -3.35 1.22 -19.16
CA SER A 244 -4.66 0.71 -19.60
C SER A 244 -4.63 -0.75 -20.07
N TYR A 245 -3.48 -1.26 -20.53
CA TYR A 245 -3.32 -2.67 -20.94
C TYR A 245 -2.47 -3.49 -19.98
N ILE A 246 -2.31 -2.99 -18.72
CA ILE A 246 -1.53 -3.66 -17.67
C ILE A 246 -2.46 -4.09 -16.55
N THR A 247 -2.62 -5.41 -16.40
CA THR A 247 -3.34 -6.04 -15.29
C THR A 247 -2.68 -7.36 -14.92
N GLY A 248 -2.66 -7.70 -13.63
CA GLY A 248 -2.05 -8.93 -13.11
C GLY A 248 -0.54 -8.82 -12.85
N VAL A 249 0.05 -7.64 -12.93
CA VAL A 249 1.49 -7.46 -12.66
C VAL A 249 1.75 -7.26 -11.16
N ALA A 250 2.79 -7.92 -10.66
CA ALA A 250 3.44 -7.64 -9.39
C ALA A 250 4.77 -6.93 -9.73
N LEU A 251 4.75 -5.60 -9.77
CA LEU A 251 5.86 -4.77 -10.27
C LEU A 251 6.92 -4.56 -9.18
N PRO A 252 8.15 -5.09 -9.32
CA PRO A 252 9.26 -4.77 -8.43
C PRO A 252 9.62 -3.28 -8.52
N VAL A 253 9.77 -2.63 -7.36
CA VAL A 253 10.30 -1.26 -7.23
C VAL A 253 11.35 -1.31 -6.12
N ASP A 254 12.49 -1.91 -6.41
CA ASP A 254 13.40 -2.47 -5.42
C ASP A 254 14.89 -2.21 -5.68
N GLY A 255 15.20 -1.36 -6.66
CA GLY A 255 16.59 -1.05 -7.02
C GLY A 255 17.37 -2.24 -7.59
N GLY A 256 16.67 -3.22 -8.19
CA GLY A 256 17.24 -4.41 -8.81
C GLY A 256 17.45 -5.58 -7.84
N ALA A 257 16.94 -5.50 -6.62
CA ALA A 257 17.18 -6.54 -5.59
C ALA A 257 16.62 -7.93 -5.96
N THR A 258 15.64 -8.01 -6.86
CA THR A 258 15.02 -9.27 -7.31
C THR A 258 15.29 -9.60 -8.79
N ALA A 259 16.19 -8.88 -9.45
CA ALA A 259 16.57 -9.13 -10.83
C ALA A 259 17.45 -10.35 -11.00
#